data_d4070b6e1e81423538ec40e8dd2dd386
#
_entry.id   d4070b6e1e81423538ec40e8dd2dd386
#
_cell.length_a   1.000
_cell.length_b   1.000
_cell.length_c   1.000
_cell.angle_alpha   90.00
_cell.angle_beta   90.00
_cell.angle_gamma   90.00
#
_symmetry.space_group_name_H-M   'P 1'
#
loop_
_entity.id
_entity.type
_entity.pdbx_description
1 polymer ?
#
loop_
_entity_poly.entity_id
_entity_poly.type
_entity_poly.pdbx_seq_one_letter_code
_entity_poly.pdbx_strand_id
1 'polypeptide(L)'
;MAARENQKVYLLRHGETEWSRGGRHTSVTDLPLTENGRMAARRLQPILAKEIFEMVFTSPLRRARETCELAGLIKSATVEPDLVEWNYGEYEGLTTQEIRLARPDWSLFRDGCPGGESPEQVASRADRLIAKIRDTTGNVALFAHGHIFRVIAARWIDLPVNHGERFLLDTATLSVLGYYYETPAIKTWNAPLEVR
;
A
#
# COMPACT_ATOMS: atom_id res chain seq x y z
N MET A 1 -10.61 17.01 -19.68
CA MET A 1 -9.89 17.60 -18.53
C MET A 1 -10.70 17.52 -17.22
N ALA A 2 -11.98 17.83 -17.18
CA ALA A 2 -12.80 17.77 -15.95
C ALA A 2 -12.96 16.37 -15.30
N ALA A 3 -12.74 15.27 -16.03
CA ALA A 3 -13.00 13.91 -15.53
C ALA A 3 -11.99 13.43 -14.45
N ARG A 4 -10.74 13.93 -14.46
CA ARG A 4 -9.71 13.49 -13.50
C ARG A 4 -9.82 14.14 -12.12
N GLU A 5 -10.35 15.36 -12.03
CA GLU A 5 -10.44 16.08 -10.75
C GLU A 5 -11.26 15.32 -9.69
N ASN A 6 -12.23 14.53 -10.14
CA ASN A 6 -13.11 13.73 -9.27
C ASN A 6 -12.57 12.33 -8.97
N GLN A 7 -11.53 11.87 -9.69
CA GLN A 7 -10.94 10.54 -9.46
C GLN A 7 -10.33 10.46 -8.05
N LYS A 8 -10.63 9.37 -7.35
CA LYS A 8 -10.03 9.01 -6.07
C LYS A 8 -9.35 7.66 -6.19
N VAL A 9 -8.15 7.54 -5.66
CA VAL A 9 -7.41 6.28 -5.55
C VAL A 9 -7.29 5.93 -4.08
N TYR A 10 -8.00 4.89 -3.68
CA TYR A 10 -8.08 4.41 -2.30
C TYR A 10 -6.95 3.43 -2.05
N LEU A 11 -6.08 3.72 -1.10
CA LEU A 11 -5.00 2.85 -0.66
C LEU A 11 -5.40 2.19 0.65
N LEU A 12 -5.47 0.87 0.67
CA LEU A 12 -5.97 0.05 1.77
C LEU A 12 -4.87 -0.93 2.16
N ARG A 13 -4.06 -0.54 3.16
CA ARG A 13 -3.03 -1.41 3.69
C ARG A 13 -3.69 -2.61 4.36
N HIS A 14 -3.15 -3.81 4.14
CA HIS A 14 -3.65 -5.04 4.77
C HIS A 14 -3.76 -4.91 6.30
N GLY A 15 -4.67 -5.67 6.89
CA GLY A 15 -4.83 -5.77 8.34
C GLY A 15 -3.58 -6.31 9.04
N GLU A 16 -3.56 -6.26 10.37
CA GLU A 16 -2.45 -6.76 11.18
C GLU A 16 -2.15 -8.24 10.88
N THR A 17 -0.85 -8.58 10.81
CA THR A 17 -0.29 -9.94 10.79
C THR A 17 0.65 -10.08 12.00
N GLU A 18 1.04 -11.32 12.35
CA GLU A 18 1.99 -11.54 13.44
C GLU A 18 3.30 -10.75 13.25
N TRP A 19 3.83 -10.72 12.03
CA TRP A 19 5.07 -10.01 11.76
C TRP A 19 4.89 -8.49 11.70
N SER A 20 3.78 -7.97 11.17
CA SER A 20 3.54 -6.53 11.18
C SER A 20 3.38 -5.98 12.60
N ARG A 21 2.78 -6.77 13.52
CA ARG A 21 2.70 -6.44 14.94
C ARG A 21 4.08 -6.37 15.61
N GLY A 22 4.99 -7.25 15.19
CA GLY A 22 6.38 -7.28 15.67
C GLY A 22 7.33 -6.32 14.94
N GLY A 23 6.84 -5.53 13.97
CA GLY A 23 7.68 -4.61 13.17
C GLY A 23 8.67 -5.31 12.23
N ARG A 24 8.41 -6.59 11.88
CA ARG A 24 9.26 -7.37 10.97
C ARG A 24 8.95 -7.08 9.52
N HIS A 25 9.98 -6.90 8.71
CA HIS A 25 9.85 -6.77 7.27
C HIS A 25 9.23 -8.05 6.68
N THR A 26 8.12 -7.90 5.96
CA THR A 26 7.32 -9.03 5.46
C THR A 26 6.99 -8.81 3.99
N SER A 27 7.60 -9.57 3.11
CA SER A 27 7.32 -9.55 1.67
C SER A 27 6.85 -10.90 1.19
N VAL A 28 7.80 -11.76 0.78
CA VAL A 28 7.51 -13.07 0.18
C VAL A 28 6.90 -14.08 1.15
N THR A 29 7.11 -13.91 2.45
CA THR A 29 6.48 -14.72 3.48
C THR A 29 4.97 -14.41 3.53
N ASP A 30 4.16 -15.39 3.15
CA ASP A 30 2.72 -15.18 2.97
C ASP A 30 1.91 -15.51 4.22
N LEU A 31 1.93 -14.57 5.17
CA LEU A 31 1.25 -14.69 6.47
C LEU A 31 -0.23 -14.30 6.39
N PRO A 32 -1.11 -15.00 7.14
CA PRO A 32 -2.52 -14.61 7.30
C PRO A 32 -2.67 -13.38 8.20
N LEU A 33 -3.85 -12.79 8.18
CA LEU A 33 -4.24 -11.78 9.16
C LEU A 33 -4.38 -12.39 10.56
N THR A 34 -4.08 -11.60 11.60
CA THR A 34 -4.51 -11.91 12.98
C THR A 34 -6.01 -11.68 13.10
N GLU A 35 -6.63 -12.10 14.21
CA GLU A 35 -8.05 -11.80 14.43
C GLU A 35 -8.29 -10.29 14.56
N ASN A 36 -7.40 -9.55 15.20
CA ASN A 36 -7.45 -8.08 15.23
C ASN A 36 -7.36 -7.49 13.82
N GLY A 37 -6.47 -8.03 12.97
CA GLY A 37 -6.36 -7.63 11.56
C GLY A 37 -7.63 -7.87 10.77
N ARG A 38 -8.31 -9.01 10.99
CA ARG A 38 -9.62 -9.33 10.38
C ARG A 38 -10.72 -8.38 10.84
N MET A 39 -10.80 -8.13 12.15
CA MET A 39 -11.80 -7.19 12.70
C MET A 39 -11.59 -5.78 12.10
N ALA A 40 -10.35 -5.31 12.02
CA ALA A 40 -10.04 -4.02 11.43
C ALA A 40 -10.38 -3.98 9.93
N ALA A 41 -10.08 -5.03 9.17
CA ALA A 41 -10.39 -5.13 7.75
C ALA A 41 -11.92 -5.07 7.47
N ARG A 42 -12.75 -5.70 8.31
CA ARG A 42 -14.22 -5.63 8.19
C ARG A 42 -14.76 -4.21 8.33
N ARG A 43 -14.09 -3.32 9.09
CA ARG A 43 -14.50 -1.92 9.26
C ARG A 43 -14.37 -1.10 7.97
N LEU A 44 -13.59 -1.57 6.99
CA LEU A 44 -13.51 -0.95 5.66
C LEU A 44 -14.82 -1.09 4.87
N GLN A 45 -15.54 -2.19 5.05
CA GLN A 45 -16.72 -2.52 4.23
C GLN A 45 -17.77 -1.40 4.20
N PRO A 46 -18.29 -0.86 5.33
CA PRO A 46 -19.32 0.17 5.30
C PRO A 46 -18.83 1.50 4.70
N ILE A 47 -17.52 1.73 4.68
CA ILE A 47 -16.92 2.93 4.09
C ILE A 47 -16.87 2.77 2.56
N LEU A 48 -16.34 1.62 2.11
CA LEU A 48 -16.14 1.36 0.69
C LEU A 48 -17.45 1.05 -0.05
N ALA A 49 -18.47 0.53 0.65
CA ALA A 49 -19.80 0.31 0.07
C ALA A 49 -20.51 1.60 -0.39
N LYS A 50 -20.05 2.77 0.04
CA LYS A 50 -20.57 4.08 -0.38
C LYS A 50 -19.94 4.60 -1.67
N GLU A 51 -18.90 3.93 -2.16
CA GLU A 51 -18.12 4.35 -3.33
C GLU A 51 -18.38 3.39 -4.51
N ILE A 52 -18.33 3.93 -5.72
CA ILE A 52 -18.36 3.14 -6.95
C ILE A 52 -16.91 3.10 -7.47
N PHE A 53 -16.37 1.90 -7.64
CA PHE A 53 -15.03 1.69 -8.17
C PHE A 53 -15.08 1.22 -9.62
N GLU A 54 -14.33 1.88 -10.49
CA GLU A 54 -14.10 1.44 -11.87
C GLU A 54 -13.11 0.25 -11.88
N MET A 55 -12.10 0.31 -10.99
CA MET A 55 -11.12 -0.75 -10.84
C MET A 55 -10.86 -1.06 -9.36
N VAL A 56 -10.71 -2.35 -9.07
CA VAL A 56 -10.25 -2.85 -7.78
C VAL A 56 -9.05 -3.76 -8.03
N PHE A 57 -7.91 -3.41 -7.45
CA PHE A 57 -6.69 -4.20 -7.52
C PHE A 57 -6.28 -4.73 -6.16
N THR A 58 -5.77 -5.95 -6.12
CA THR A 58 -5.19 -6.53 -4.91
C THR A 58 -3.82 -7.13 -5.19
N SER A 59 -2.89 -6.95 -4.26
CA SER A 59 -1.66 -7.73 -4.23
C SER A 59 -1.98 -9.23 -4.26
N PRO A 60 -1.15 -10.08 -4.89
CA PRO A 60 -1.32 -11.55 -4.86
C PRO A 60 -1.21 -12.15 -3.46
N LEU A 61 -0.58 -11.44 -2.50
CA LEU A 61 -0.30 -11.96 -1.16
C LEU A 61 -1.57 -12.09 -0.31
N ARG A 62 -1.67 -13.20 0.42
CA ARG A 62 -2.85 -13.61 1.18
C ARG A 62 -3.40 -12.50 2.08
N ARG A 63 -2.56 -11.83 2.85
CA ARG A 63 -2.97 -10.75 3.77
C ARG A 63 -3.71 -9.60 3.09
N ALA A 64 -3.30 -9.22 1.88
CA ALA A 64 -3.95 -8.18 1.10
C ALA A 64 -5.29 -8.69 0.51
N ARG A 65 -5.30 -9.90 -0.03
CA ARG A 65 -6.50 -10.53 -0.57
C ARG A 65 -7.55 -10.77 0.50
N GLU A 66 -7.15 -11.27 1.68
CA GLU A 66 -8.04 -11.47 2.83
C GLU A 66 -8.63 -10.14 3.31
N THR A 67 -7.82 -9.05 3.32
CA THR A 67 -8.30 -7.70 3.61
C THR A 67 -9.34 -7.24 2.58
N CYS A 68 -9.08 -7.44 1.29
CA CYS A 68 -10.01 -7.12 0.20
C CYS A 68 -11.32 -7.90 0.31
N GLU A 69 -11.25 -9.18 0.68
CA GLU A 69 -12.42 -10.04 0.89
C GLU A 69 -13.29 -9.52 2.05
N LEU A 70 -12.67 -9.26 3.20
CA LEU A 70 -13.36 -8.74 4.39
C LEU A 70 -13.92 -7.34 4.18
N ALA A 71 -13.31 -6.55 3.30
CA ALA A 71 -13.81 -5.26 2.84
C ALA A 71 -14.96 -5.36 1.80
N GLY A 72 -15.32 -6.58 1.36
CA GLY A 72 -16.44 -6.83 0.45
C GLY A 72 -16.15 -6.65 -1.04
N LEU A 73 -14.88 -6.45 -1.45
CA LEU A 73 -14.52 -6.10 -2.84
C LEU A 73 -13.79 -7.21 -3.61
N ILE A 74 -13.54 -8.38 -3.01
CA ILE A 74 -12.73 -9.44 -3.64
C ILE A 74 -13.31 -9.96 -4.95
N LYS A 75 -14.64 -9.98 -5.12
CA LYS A 75 -15.31 -10.48 -6.34
C LYS A 75 -15.07 -9.58 -7.56
N SER A 76 -14.82 -8.29 -7.35
CA SER A 76 -14.48 -7.32 -8.38
C SER A 76 -12.99 -7.05 -8.51
N ALA A 77 -12.17 -7.68 -7.66
CA ALA A 77 -10.75 -7.42 -7.61
C ALA A 77 -9.96 -8.23 -8.64
N THR A 78 -9.06 -7.54 -9.33
CA THR A 78 -8.01 -8.14 -10.18
C THR A 78 -6.71 -8.21 -9.41
N VAL A 79 -6.01 -9.33 -9.50
CA VAL A 79 -4.67 -9.47 -8.92
C VAL A 79 -3.68 -8.65 -9.73
N GLU A 80 -2.96 -7.76 -9.05
CA GLU A 80 -1.98 -6.86 -9.66
C GLU A 80 -0.58 -7.15 -9.08
N PRO A 81 0.33 -7.74 -9.88
CA PRO A 81 1.67 -8.10 -9.41
C PRO A 81 2.51 -6.91 -8.95
N ASP A 82 2.32 -5.72 -9.54
CA ASP A 82 3.07 -4.51 -9.15
C ASP A 82 2.68 -4.00 -7.74
N LEU A 83 1.62 -4.58 -7.11
CA LEU A 83 1.21 -4.31 -5.73
C LEU A 83 1.88 -5.21 -4.67
N VAL A 84 2.77 -6.14 -5.03
CA VAL A 84 3.53 -6.89 -4.01
C VAL A 84 4.30 -5.95 -3.11
N GLU A 85 4.57 -6.36 -1.87
CA GLU A 85 5.40 -5.56 -0.97
C GLU A 85 6.85 -5.50 -1.49
N TRP A 86 7.62 -4.54 -1.02
CA TRP A 86 9.05 -4.43 -1.27
C TRP A 86 9.73 -5.76 -0.97
N ASN A 87 10.47 -6.33 -1.92
CA ASN A 87 11.23 -7.54 -1.66
C ASN A 87 12.42 -7.22 -0.77
N TYR A 88 12.39 -7.71 0.47
CA TYR A 88 13.43 -7.41 1.45
C TYR A 88 14.66 -8.32 1.36
N GLY A 89 14.65 -9.34 0.49
CA GLY A 89 15.80 -10.24 0.30
C GLY A 89 16.29 -10.82 1.62
N GLU A 90 17.56 -10.59 1.94
CA GLU A 90 18.20 -11.09 3.19
C GLU A 90 17.63 -10.46 4.47
N TYR A 91 16.87 -9.37 4.36
CA TYR A 91 16.24 -8.69 5.50
C TYR A 91 14.80 -9.14 5.75
N GLU A 92 14.29 -10.11 5.00
CA GLU A 92 12.98 -10.72 5.23
C GLU A 92 12.90 -11.28 6.66
N GLY A 93 11.85 -10.91 7.40
CA GLY A 93 11.63 -11.35 8.79
C GLY A 93 12.43 -10.60 9.86
N LEU A 94 13.37 -9.71 9.47
CA LEU A 94 14.09 -8.86 10.41
C LEU A 94 13.32 -7.57 10.70
N THR A 95 13.55 -7.00 11.87
CA THR A 95 13.15 -5.64 12.22
C THR A 95 14.21 -4.63 11.75
N THR A 96 13.82 -3.37 11.56
CA THR A 96 14.78 -2.28 11.28
C THR A 96 15.87 -2.20 12.36
N GLN A 97 15.53 -2.46 13.63
CA GLN A 97 16.47 -2.43 14.73
C GLN A 97 17.53 -3.54 14.60
N GLU A 98 17.10 -4.78 14.29
CA GLU A 98 18.01 -5.91 14.06
C GLU A 98 18.98 -5.63 12.88
N ILE A 99 18.47 -5.08 11.77
CA ILE A 99 19.30 -4.72 10.61
C ILE A 99 20.35 -3.65 10.99
N ARG A 100 19.95 -2.65 11.75
CA ARG A 100 20.83 -1.55 12.17
C ARG A 100 21.90 -1.93 13.18
N LEU A 101 21.82 -3.10 13.81
CA LEU A 101 22.94 -3.64 14.59
C LEU A 101 24.17 -3.89 13.71
N ALA A 102 23.96 -4.35 12.47
CA ALA A 102 25.05 -4.60 11.51
C ALA A 102 25.28 -3.41 10.56
N ARG A 103 24.26 -2.61 10.27
CA ARG A 103 24.31 -1.45 9.37
C ARG A 103 23.61 -0.24 10.00
N PRO A 104 24.27 0.51 10.90
CA PRO A 104 23.63 1.56 11.72
C PRO A 104 22.88 2.63 10.93
N ASP A 105 23.40 3.03 9.75
CA ASP A 105 22.82 4.09 8.91
C ASP A 105 21.86 3.55 7.84
N TRP A 106 21.51 2.27 7.86
CA TRP A 106 20.65 1.69 6.85
C TRP A 106 19.23 2.32 6.84
N SER A 107 18.76 2.65 5.64
CA SER A 107 17.38 3.05 5.36
C SER A 107 16.89 2.32 4.13
N LEU A 108 15.72 1.66 4.23
CA LEU A 108 15.11 0.92 3.12
C LEU A 108 14.99 1.77 1.86
N PHE A 109 14.50 3.00 2.00
CA PHE A 109 14.20 3.89 0.88
C PHE A 109 15.43 4.51 0.21
N ARG A 110 16.61 4.38 0.80
CA ARG A 110 17.89 4.83 0.24
C ARG A 110 18.74 3.67 -0.25
N ASP A 111 18.81 2.60 0.54
CA ASP A 111 19.81 1.54 0.36
C ASP A 111 19.22 0.27 -0.25
N GLY A 112 17.88 0.10 -0.21
CA GLY A 112 17.25 -1.16 -0.58
C GLY A 112 17.66 -2.32 0.34
N CYS A 113 17.58 -3.54 -0.19
CA CYS A 113 17.88 -4.76 0.56
C CYS A 113 18.80 -5.69 -0.24
N PRO A 114 19.85 -6.28 0.38
CA PRO A 114 20.69 -7.29 -0.26
C PRO A 114 19.84 -8.49 -0.72
N GLY A 115 20.01 -8.92 -1.97
CA GLY A 115 19.23 -10.00 -2.55
C GLY A 115 17.73 -9.68 -2.76
N GLY A 116 17.32 -8.44 -2.47
CA GLY A 116 15.96 -7.95 -2.67
C GLY A 116 15.88 -6.86 -3.73
N GLU A 117 14.85 -5.99 -3.64
CA GLU A 117 14.67 -4.88 -4.57
C GLU A 117 15.47 -3.64 -4.15
N SER A 118 15.98 -2.91 -5.16
CA SER A 118 16.47 -1.54 -5.00
C SER A 118 15.30 -0.53 -4.96
N PRO A 119 15.53 0.69 -4.44
CA PRO A 119 14.53 1.76 -4.50
C PRO A 119 14.03 2.05 -5.92
N GLU A 120 14.92 2.01 -6.92
CA GLU A 120 14.58 2.28 -8.33
C GLU A 120 13.70 1.17 -8.92
N GLN A 121 13.92 -0.09 -8.55
CA GLN A 121 13.11 -1.21 -9.01
C GLN A 121 11.68 -1.09 -8.48
N VAL A 122 11.52 -0.78 -7.19
CA VAL A 122 10.18 -0.58 -6.59
C VAL A 122 9.52 0.68 -7.16
N ALA A 123 10.25 1.77 -7.37
CA ALA A 123 9.73 2.98 -8.01
C ALA A 123 9.24 2.68 -9.43
N SER A 124 9.99 1.91 -10.22
CA SER A 124 9.62 1.56 -11.60
C SER A 124 8.30 0.80 -11.67
N ARG A 125 8.05 -0.20 -10.79
CA ARG A 125 6.76 -0.92 -10.77
C ARG A 125 5.62 -0.05 -10.22
N ALA A 126 5.89 0.84 -9.26
CA ALA A 126 4.92 1.82 -8.82
C ALA A 126 4.51 2.78 -9.94
N ASP A 127 5.47 3.26 -10.74
CA ASP A 127 5.21 4.15 -11.88
C ASP A 127 4.37 3.47 -12.97
N ARG A 128 4.60 2.17 -13.27
CA ARG A 128 3.74 1.39 -14.19
C ARG A 128 2.29 1.32 -13.70
N LEU A 129 2.11 1.04 -12.41
CA LEU A 129 0.77 0.99 -11.81
C LEU A 129 0.10 2.37 -11.83
N ILE A 130 0.83 3.44 -11.50
CA ILE A 130 0.33 4.83 -11.54
C ILE A 130 -0.11 5.20 -12.97
N ALA A 131 0.68 4.85 -13.99
CA ALA A 131 0.31 5.08 -15.38
C ALA A 131 -1.02 4.39 -15.72
N LYS A 132 -1.17 3.10 -15.36
CA LYS A 132 -2.41 2.33 -15.55
C LYS A 132 -3.61 2.96 -14.84
N ILE A 133 -3.43 3.49 -13.62
CA ILE A 133 -4.49 4.17 -12.88
C ILE A 133 -4.86 5.50 -13.56
N ARG A 134 -3.87 6.24 -14.03
CA ARG A 134 -4.08 7.53 -14.73
C ARG A 134 -4.78 7.38 -16.09
N ASP A 135 -4.83 6.18 -16.67
CA ASP A 135 -5.59 5.89 -17.89
C ASP A 135 -7.09 5.71 -17.64
N THR A 136 -7.54 5.69 -16.38
CA THR A 136 -8.95 5.63 -15.98
C THR A 136 -9.46 6.97 -15.47
N THR A 137 -10.77 7.13 -15.39
CA THR A 137 -11.41 8.35 -14.86
C THR A 137 -12.23 8.10 -13.60
N GLY A 138 -12.60 6.84 -13.34
CA GLY A 138 -13.35 6.45 -12.16
C GLY A 138 -12.48 6.19 -10.94
N ASN A 139 -13.11 5.93 -9.80
CA ASN A 139 -12.39 5.62 -8.57
C ASN A 139 -11.71 4.26 -8.67
N VAL A 140 -10.54 4.16 -8.04
CA VAL A 140 -9.73 2.93 -7.98
C VAL A 140 -9.49 2.54 -6.52
N ALA A 141 -9.61 1.25 -6.20
CA ALA A 141 -9.25 0.71 -4.90
C ALA A 141 -8.02 -0.21 -5.02
N LEU A 142 -7.03 -0.01 -4.19
CA LEU A 142 -5.79 -0.80 -4.13
C LEU A 142 -5.65 -1.44 -2.75
N PHE A 143 -5.56 -2.77 -2.71
CA PHE A 143 -5.29 -3.53 -1.48
C PHE A 143 -3.86 -4.07 -1.52
N ALA A 144 -2.99 -3.52 -0.67
CA ALA A 144 -1.57 -3.88 -0.68
C ALA A 144 -0.89 -3.66 0.68
N HIS A 145 0.35 -3.15 0.67
CA HIS A 145 1.26 -3.22 1.81
C HIS A 145 1.83 -1.85 2.17
N GLY A 146 2.62 -1.83 3.26
CA GLY A 146 3.12 -0.60 3.84
C GLY A 146 4.09 0.16 2.95
N HIS A 147 5.20 -0.48 2.54
CA HIS A 147 6.25 0.25 1.84
C HIS A 147 5.90 0.53 0.38
N ILE A 148 5.24 -0.40 -0.32
CA ILE A 148 4.78 -0.11 -1.69
C ILE A 148 3.82 1.07 -1.74
N PHE A 149 2.89 1.21 -0.80
CA PHE A 149 1.97 2.36 -0.76
C PHE A 149 2.68 3.68 -0.46
N ARG A 150 3.71 3.65 0.38
CA ARG A 150 4.53 4.84 0.67
C ARG A 150 5.32 5.28 -0.58
N VAL A 151 5.80 4.32 -1.37
CA VAL A 151 6.42 4.59 -2.69
C VAL A 151 5.38 5.14 -3.66
N ILE A 152 4.21 4.50 -3.80
CA ILE A 152 3.14 4.97 -4.68
C ILE A 152 2.73 6.40 -4.31
N ALA A 153 2.59 6.73 -3.01
CA ALA A 153 2.23 8.08 -2.58
C ALA A 153 3.28 9.13 -2.97
N ALA A 154 4.57 8.83 -2.76
CA ALA A 154 5.65 9.72 -3.18
C ALA A 154 5.64 9.92 -4.71
N ARG A 155 5.57 8.82 -5.49
CA ARG A 155 5.57 8.86 -6.96
C ARG A 155 4.32 9.50 -7.54
N TRP A 156 3.16 9.35 -6.88
CA TRP A 156 1.91 9.99 -7.27
C TRP A 156 2.00 11.51 -7.33
N ILE A 157 2.69 12.11 -6.35
CA ILE A 157 2.90 13.56 -6.25
C ILE A 157 4.27 13.99 -6.80
N ASP A 158 4.82 13.20 -7.71
CA ASP A 158 6.06 13.46 -8.47
C ASP A 158 7.31 13.64 -7.60
N LEU A 159 7.33 13.05 -6.38
CA LEU A 159 8.52 13.02 -5.52
C LEU A 159 9.41 11.80 -5.80
N PRO A 160 10.73 11.92 -5.60
CA PRO A 160 11.64 10.77 -5.59
C PRO A 160 11.24 9.71 -4.56
N VAL A 161 11.57 8.43 -4.85
CA VAL A 161 11.20 7.26 -4.02
C VAL A 161 11.64 7.37 -2.56
N ASN A 162 12.80 7.96 -2.30
CA ASN A 162 13.35 8.14 -0.94
C ASN A 162 12.46 9.01 -0.04
N HIS A 163 11.60 9.86 -0.62
CA HIS A 163 10.63 10.63 0.16
C HIS A 163 9.52 9.75 0.76
N GLY A 164 9.33 8.53 0.27
CA GLY A 164 8.41 7.55 0.84
C GLY A 164 8.68 7.25 2.32
N GLU A 165 9.93 7.42 2.79
CA GLU A 165 10.27 7.24 4.21
C GLU A 165 9.50 8.18 5.16
N ARG A 166 8.99 9.32 4.65
CA ARG A 166 8.29 10.35 5.41
C ARG A 166 6.79 10.09 5.56
N PHE A 167 6.24 9.15 4.80
CA PHE A 167 4.82 8.80 4.82
C PHE A 167 4.59 7.61 5.75
N LEU A 168 4.35 7.85 7.04
CA LEU A 168 4.00 6.76 7.97
C LEU A 168 2.64 6.17 7.59
N LEU A 169 2.51 4.84 7.68
CA LEU A 169 1.30 4.15 7.28
C LEU A 169 1.08 2.92 8.16
N ASP A 170 -0.02 2.92 8.91
CA ASP A 170 -0.43 1.84 9.80
C ASP A 170 -1.25 0.77 9.08
N THR A 171 -1.39 -0.42 9.69
CA THR A 171 -2.23 -1.50 9.15
C THR A 171 -3.72 -1.15 9.22
N ALA A 172 -4.49 -1.62 8.24
CA ALA A 172 -5.94 -1.39 8.13
C ALA A 172 -6.35 0.09 8.19
N THR A 173 -5.52 0.99 7.67
CA THR A 173 -5.85 2.41 7.51
C THR A 173 -6.29 2.70 6.08
N LEU A 174 -6.97 3.83 5.91
CA LEU A 174 -7.41 4.35 4.62
C LEU A 174 -6.57 5.57 4.24
N SER A 175 -6.02 5.55 3.03
CA SER A 175 -5.45 6.73 2.40
C SER A 175 -6.14 6.97 1.05
N VAL A 176 -6.22 8.23 0.63
CA VAL A 176 -6.85 8.62 -0.64
C VAL A 176 -5.93 9.57 -1.38
N LEU A 177 -5.50 9.14 -2.56
CA LEU A 177 -4.85 10.01 -3.54
C LEU A 177 -5.90 10.56 -4.49
N GLY A 178 -5.59 11.67 -5.14
CA GLY A 178 -6.48 12.31 -6.11
C GLY A 178 -5.81 13.52 -6.72
N TYR A 179 -6.59 14.52 -7.04
CA TYR A 179 -6.09 15.72 -7.69
C TYR A 179 -6.60 16.99 -7.00
N TYR A 180 -5.79 18.03 -7.07
CA TYR A 180 -6.18 19.41 -6.85
C TYR A 180 -6.13 20.09 -8.23
N TYR A 181 -7.30 20.27 -8.82
CA TYR A 181 -7.44 20.51 -10.26
C TYR A 181 -6.74 19.39 -11.08
N GLU A 182 -5.70 19.71 -11.85
CA GLU A 182 -4.90 18.75 -12.62
C GLU A 182 -3.66 18.24 -11.87
N THR A 183 -3.35 18.81 -10.71
CA THR A 183 -2.15 18.48 -9.94
C THR A 183 -2.39 17.26 -9.06
N PRO A 184 -1.60 16.18 -9.19
CA PRO A 184 -1.70 15.03 -8.30
C PRO A 184 -1.48 15.42 -6.84
N ALA A 185 -2.35 14.96 -5.95
CA ALA A 185 -2.37 15.35 -4.55
C ALA A 185 -2.73 14.17 -3.63
N ILE A 186 -2.37 14.28 -2.36
CA ILE A 186 -2.82 13.39 -1.30
C ILE A 186 -4.02 14.05 -0.61
N LYS A 187 -5.21 13.46 -0.74
CA LYS A 187 -6.43 13.98 -0.12
C LYS A 187 -6.58 13.53 1.35
N THR A 188 -6.13 12.32 1.65
CA THR A 188 -6.16 11.73 2.99
C THR A 188 -4.97 10.79 3.13
N TRP A 189 -4.33 10.79 4.29
CA TRP A 189 -3.23 9.87 4.56
C TRP A 189 -3.35 9.24 5.93
N ASN A 190 -3.21 7.89 5.98
CA ASN A 190 -3.16 7.09 7.20
C ASN A 190 -4.36 7.35 8.14
N ALA A 191 -5.54 7.53 7.59
CA ALA A 191 -6.74 7.77 8.40
C ALA A 191 -7.15 6.48 9.14
N PRO A 192 -7.28 6.51 10.48
CA PRO A 192 -7.82 5.39 11.22
C PRO A 192 -9.29 5.18 10.88
N LEU A 193 -9.74 3.94 10.92
CA LEU A 193 -11.15 3.58 10.72
C LEU A 193 -11.91 3.75 12.03
N GLU A 194 -12.28 4.97 12.37
CA GLU A 194 -13.14 5.21 13.52
C GLU A 194 -14.56 4.74 13.21
N VAL A 195 -15.10 3.91 14.12
CA VAL A 195 -16.54 3.65 14.19
C VAL A 195 -17.15 4.84 14.91
N ARG A 196 -17.77 5.74 14.15
CA ARG A 196 -18.73 6.69 14.75
C ARG A 196 -20.05 6.01 14.98
#